data_cd2e80b717d76494375530467cb3f39d
#
_entry.id   cd2e80b717d76494375530467cb3f39d
#
_cell.length_a   1.000
_cell.length_b   1.000
_cell.length_c   1.000
_cell.angle_alpha   90.00
_cell.angle_beta   90.00
_cell.angle_gamma   90.00
#
_symmetry.space_group_name_H-M   'P 1'
#
loop_
_entity.id
_entity.type
_entity.pdbx_description
1 polymer ?
#
loop_
_entity_poly.entity_id
_entity_poly.type
_entity_poly.pdbx_seq_one_letter_code
_entity_poly.pdbx_strand_id
1 'polypeptide(L)'
;MNGQKLFYIFKDPMGALDSKVGITGSPDVRLGVYQNSYSRNSHAACFDIVYIGPGRVIGNLEKAVKQEFNWDIDRDGRGHSEWISQTYTTLETAIDATIAGYKFKVIKVAKRFLPLTTDNLTEFKQFYNLE
;
A
#
# COMPACT_ATOMS: atom_id res chain seq x y z
N MET A 1 14.68 1.79 4.98
CA MET A 1 14.46 0.38 5.29
C MET A 1 15.56 -0.44 4.63
N ASN A 2 16.02 -1.48 5.28
CA ASN A 2 17.19 -2.31 4.92
C ASN A 2 16.93 -3.22 3.69
N GLY A 3 16.69 -2.63 2.55
CA GLY A 3 16.40 -3.35 1.30
C GLY A 3 14.97 -3.86 1.19
N GLN A 4 14.18 -3.71 2.24
CA GLN A 4 12.78 -4.07 2.26
C GLN A 4 11.93 -2.90 1.79
N LYS A 5 10.81 -3.21 1.14
CA LYS A 5 9.81 -2.22 0.74
C LYS A 5 8.43 -2.69 1.14
N LEU A 6 7.52 -1.74 1.24
CA LEU A 6 6.11 -2.01 1.46
C LEU A 6 5.36 -1.84 0.14
N PHE A 7 4.47 -2.77 -0.13
CA PHE A 7 3.38 -2.59 -1.09
C PHE A 7 2.11 -2.37 -0.27
N TYR A 8 1.40 -1.29 -0.52
CA TYR A 8 0.25 -0.93 0.30
C TYR A 8 -0.98 -0.65 -0.54
N ILE A 9 -2.13 -0.87 0.07
CA ILE A 9 -3.43 -0.48 -0.45
C ILE A 9 -4.02 0.56 0.51
N PHE A 10 -4.52 1.62 -0.07
CA PHE A 10 -5.12 2.74 0.63
C PHE A 10 -6.48 3.01 -0.02
N LYS A 11 -7.56 2.86 0.74
CA LYS A 11 -8.90 3.12 0.18
C LYS A 11 -9.13 4.62 0.07
N ASP A 12 -9.88 5.03 -0.95
CA ASP A 12 -10.24 6.42 -1.16
C ASP A 12 -11.13 6.89 -0.01
N PRO A 13 -10.70 7.89 0.79
CA PRO A 13 -11.52 8.38 1.88
C PRO A 13 -12.77 9.13 1.41
N MET A 14 -12.80 9.54 0.15
CA MET A 14 -13.89 10.29 -0.45
C MET A 14 -14.79 9.43 -1.34
N GLY A 15 -14.37 8.18 -1.61
CA GLY A 15 -15.11 7.27 -2.47
C GLY A 15 -15.01 5.83 -1.98
N ALA A 16 -16.10 5.09 -2.09
CA ALA A 16 -16.16 3.75 -1.55
C ALA A 16 -15.61 2.66 -2.47
N LEU A 17 -15.41 2.97 -3.76
CA LEU A 17 -15.14 1.96 -4.78
C LEU A 17 -13.73 1.98 -5.34
N ASP A 18 -12.93 2.98 -4.98
CA ASP A 18 -11.59 3.11 -5.53
C ASP A 18 -10.52 2.89 -4.45
N SER A 19 -9.40 2.39 -4.89
CA SER A 19 -8.26 2.17 -4.02
C SER A 19 -6.99 2.65 -4.68
N LYS A 20 -6.10 3.21 -3.88
CA LYS A 20 -4.78 3.60 -4.32
C LYS A 20 -3.78 2.54 -3.88
N VAL A 21 -2.88 2.19 -4.78
CA VAL A 21 -1.79 1.26 -4.48
C VAL A 21 -0.46 1.97 -4.65
N GLY A 22 0.54 1.50 -3.96
CA GLY A 22 1.87 2.07 -4.08
C GLY A 22 2.93 1.25 -3.40
N ILE A 23 4.17 1.67 -3.64
CA ILE A 23 5.36 1.08 -3.04
C ILE A 23 6.12 2.16 -2.30
N THR A 24 6.66 1.85 -1.14
CA THR A 24 7.55 2.76 -0.43
C THR A 24 8.62 2.00 0.34
N GLY A 25 9.83 2.56 0.37
CA GLY A 25 10.89 2.17 1.29
C GLY A 25 10.92 3.03 2.53
N SER A 26 10.07 4.08 2.60
CA SER A 26 10.03 5.05 3.70
C SER A 26 8.59 5.32 4.10
N PRO A 27 7.95 4.41 4.86
CA PRO A 27 6.53 4.54 5.18
C PRO A 27 6.19 5.79 5.98
N ASP A 28 7.08 6.24 6.85
CA ASP A 28 6.90 7.47 7.61
C ASP A 28 6.80 8.70 6.70
N VAL A 29 7.66 8.79 5.68
CA VAL A 29 7.62 9.89 4.71
C VAL A 29 6.34 9.80 3.89
N ARG A 30 5.98 8.62 3.42
CA ARG A 30 4.81 8.44 2.55
C ARG A 30 3.50 8.72 3.29
N LEU A 31 3.38 8.26 4.54
CA LEU A 31 2.22 8.56 5.37
C LEU A 31 2.09 10.06 5.62
N GLY A 32 3.21 10.74 5.85
CA GLY A 32 3.22 12.20 6.02
C GLY A 32 2.75 12.92 4.76
N VAL A 33 3.20 12.49 3.60
CA VAL A 33 2.77 13.08 2.32
C VAL A 33 1.26 12.91 2.13
N TYR A 34 0.72 11.73 2.42
CA TYR A 34 -0.71 11.48 2.26
C TYR A 34 -1.54 12.28 3.27
N GLN A 35 -1.07 12.39 4.49
CA GLN A 35 -1.74 13.21 5.51
C GLN A 35 -1.88 14.66 5.05
N ASN A 36 -0.82 15.21 4.44
CA ASN A 36 -0.85 16.57 3.92
C ASN A 36 -1.73 16.69 2.68
N SER A 37 -1.77 15.68 1.83
CA SER A 37 -2.54 15.69 0.58
C SER A 37 -4.05 15.50 0.79
N TYR A 38 -4.42 14.78 1.83
CA TYR A 38 -5.83 14.46 2.13
C TYR A 38 -6.24 15.04 3.48
N SER A 39 -5.75 16.22 3.78
CA SER A 39 -5.76 16.84 5.11
C SER A 39 -7.13 17.18 5.68
N ARG A 40 -8.19 17.10 4.89
CA ARG A 40 -9.55 17.37 5.41
C ARG A 40 -9.99 16.32 6.42
N ASN A 41 -9.33 15.19 6.45
CA ASN A 41 -9.63 14.11 7.36
C ASN A 41 -8.31 13.42 7.72
N SER A 42 -7.81 13.70 8.92
CA SER A 42 -6.56 13.10 9.41
C SER A 42 -6.63 11.57 9.48
N HIS A 43 -7.82 11.00 9.50
CA HIS A 43 -8.02 9.55 9.50
C HIS A 43 -7.82 8.93 8.12
N ALA A 44 -7.72 9.74 7.07
CA ALA A 44 -7.53 9.25 5.71
C ALA A 44 -6.11 8.78 5.44
N ALA A 45 -5.13 9.25 6.20
CA ALA A 45 -3.71 8.95 5.97
C ALA A 45 -3.32 7.64 6.65
N CYS A 46 -3.71 6.54 6.03
CA CYS A 46 -3.37 5.22 6.54
C CYS A 46 -3.21 4.21 5.40
N PHE A 47 -2.44 3.17 5.66
CA PHE A 47 -2.36 2.02 4.77
C PHE A 47 -3.29 0.93 5.31
N ASP A 48 -4.32 0.61 4.54
CA ASP A 48 -5.35 -0.36 4.97
C ASP A 48 -4.87 -1.80 4.88
N ILE A 49 -4.05 -2.12 3.89
CA ILE A 49 -3.44 -3.43 3.68
C ILE A 49 -1.97 -3.20 3.32
N VAL A 50 -1.09 -4.00 3.89
CA VAL A 50 0.36 -3.85 3.68
C VAL A 50 1.02 -5.21 3.48
N TYR A 51 1.94 -5.26 2.52
CA TYR A 51 2.83 -6.40 2.27
C TYR A 51 4.27 -5.93 2.35
N ILE A 52 5.15 -6.75 2.92
CA ILE A 52 6.58 -6.42 3.09
C ILE A 52 7.39 -7.45 2.32
N GLY A 53 8.39 -6.99 1.60
CA GLY A 53 9.32 -7.90 0.94
C GLY A 53 10.53 -7.16 0.40
N PRO A 54 11.51 -7.92 -0.14
CA PRO A 54 12.64 -7.30 -0.83
C PRO A 54 12.17 -6.37 -1.94
N GLY A 55 12.87 -5.27 -2.12
CA GLY A 55 12.44 -4.25 -3.09
C GLY A 55 12.19 -4.79 -4.48
N ARG A 56 13.02 -5.74 -4.95
CA ARG A 56 12.86 -6.35 -6.26
C ARG A 56 11.58 -7.19 -6.33
N VAL A 57 11.29 -7.96 -5.30
CA VAL A 57 10.07 -8.79 -5.25
C VAL A 57 8.84 -7.90 -5.21
N ILE A 58 8.85 -6.86 -4.41
CA ILE A 58 7.76 -5.89 -4.33
C ILE A 58 7.55 -5.20 -5.69
N GLY A 59 8.62 -4.83 -6.38
CA GLY A 59 8.52 -4.26 -7.72
C GLY A 59 7.89 -5.23 -8.73
N ASN A 60 8.23 -6.50 -8.66
CA ASN A 60 7.63 -7.53 -9.51
C ASN A 60 6.15 -7.74 -9.19
N LEU A 61 5.78 -7.69 -7.91
CA LEU A 61 4.40 -7.75 -7.49
C LEU A 61 3.59 -6.58 -8.06
N GLU A 62 4.13 -5.37 -7.98
CA GLU A 62 3.48 -4.19 -8.56
C GLU A 62 3.22 -4.37 -10.05
N LYS A 63 4.21 -4.84 -10.80
CA LYS A 63 4.07 -5.07 -12.24
C LYS A 63 2.96 -6.08 -12.54
N ALA A 64 2.90 -7.18 -11.79
CA ALA A 64 1.88 -8.20 -11.99
C ALA A 64 0.48 -7.66 -11.71
N VAL A 65 0.33 -6.85 -10.68
CA VAL A 65 -0.96 -6.21 -10.36
C VAL A 65 -1.36 -5.20 -11.43
N LYS A 66 -0.40 -4.43 -11.94
CA LYS A 66 -0.65 -3.47 -13.03
C LYS A 66 -1.17 -4.15 -14.30
N GLN A 67 -0.66 -5.33 -14.61
CA GLN A 67 -1.11 -6.07 -15.79
C GLN A 67 -2.56 -6.53 -15.67
N GLU A 68 -3.04 -6.72 -14.45
CA GLU A 68 -4.38 -7.22 -14.20
C GLU A 68 -5.43 -6.11 -14.14
N PHE A 69 -5.06 -4.91 -13.72
CA PHE A 69 -6.00 -3.80 -13.51
C PHE A 69 -5.58 -2.58 -14.33
N ASN A 70 -6.59 -1.81 -14.77
CA ASN A 70 -6.38 -0.50 -15.37
C ASN A 70 -6.18 0.53 -14.26
N TRP A 71 -5.02 1.16 -14.24
CA TRP A 71 -4.67 2.15 -13.22
C TRP A 71 -4.91 3.56 -13.76
N ASP A 72 -5.56 4.37 -12.94
CA ASP A 72 -5.74 5.78 -13.22
C ASP A 72 -4.60 6.57 -12.58
N ILE A 73 -3.65 7.01 -13.41
CA ILE A 73 -2.41 7.62 -12.95
C ILE A 73 -2.61 9.07 -12.52
N ASP A 74 -3.54 9.80 -13.14
CA ASP A 74 -3.65 11.25 -12.95
C ASP A 74 -4.91 11.70 -12.21
N ARG A 75 -5.57 10.81 -11.52
CA ARG A 75 -6.85 11.11 -10.87
C ARG A 75 -6.78 12.31 -9.92
N ASP A 76 -5.70 12.46 -9.16
CA ASP A 76 -5.53 13.55 -8.22
C ASP A 76 -4.77 14.73 -8.81
N GLY A 77 -4.45 14.70 -10.10
CA GLY A 77 -3.76 15.77 -10.79
C GLY A 77 -2.27 15.88 -10.50
N ARG A 78 -1.67 14.89 -9.87
CA ARG A 78 -0.26 14.92 -9.47
C ARG A 78 0.65 14.06 -10.32
N GLY A 79 0.11 13.38 -11.33
CA GLY A 79 0.89 12.62 -12.29
C GLY A 79 1.53 11.36 -11.78
N HIS A 80 1.27 10.97 -10.53
CA HIS A 80 1.90 9.79 -9.92
C HIS A 80 0.95 9.00 -9.03
N SER A 81 -0.34 9.30 -9.07
CA SER A 81 -1.35 8.54 -8.34
C SER A 81 -1.70 7.28 -9.10
N GLU A 82 -1.82 6.21 -8.37
CA GLU A 82 -2.09 4.91 -8.94
C GLU A 82 -3.40 4.39 -8.35
N TRP A 83 -4.50 4.96 -8.86
CA TRP A 83 -5.84 4.61 -8.43
C TRP A 83 -6.40 3.49 -9.29
N ILE A 84 -7.03 2.53 -8.65
CA ILE A 84 -7.70 1.42 -9.30
C ILE A 84 -9.17 1.46 -8.92
N SER A 85 -10.05 1.36 -9.91
CA SER A 85 -11.51 1.41 -9.69
C SER A 85 -12.03 0.08 -9.15
N GLN A 86 -11.50 -0.32 -8.01
CA GLN A 86 -11.87 -1.54 -7.29
C GLN A 86 -11.83 -1.28 -5.79
N THR A 87 -12.66 -1.99 -5.05
CA THR A 87 -12.60 -1.92 -3.59
C THR A 87 -11.27 -2.51 -3.09
N TYR A 88 -10.82 -2.07 -1.93
CA TYR A 88 -9.58 -2.60 -1.37
C TYR A 88 -9.68 -4.10 -1.06
N THR A 89 -10.86 -4.61 -0.74
CA THR A 89 -11.08 -6.05 -0.49
C THR A 89 -10.94 -6.87 -1.78
N THR A 90 -11.44 -6.35 -2.90
CA THR A 90 -11.25 -6.99 -4.21
C THR A 90 -9.78 -7.03 -4.60
N LEU A 91 -9.06 -5.92 -4.40
CA LEU A 91 -7.63 -5.85 -4.66
C LEU A 91 -6.85 -6.80 -3.75
N GLU A 92 -7.18 -6.85 -2.48
CA GLU A 92 -6.52 -7.74 -1.53
C GLU A 92 -6.62 -9.19 -1.98
N THR A 93 -7.81 -9.63 -2.38
CA THR A 93 -8.03 -10.98 -2.88
C THR A 93 -7.18 -11.26 -4.12
N ALA A 94 -7.16 -10.33 -5.06
CA ALA A 94 -6.39 -10.48 -6.30
C ALA A 94 -4.88 -10.48 -6.04
N ILE A 95 -4.41 -9.63 -5.15
CA ILE A 95 -2.99 -9.56 -4.78
C ILE A 95 -2.56 -10.84 -4.07
N ASP A 96 -3.37 -11.35 -3.14
CA ASP A 96 -3.08 -12.61 -2.45
C ASP A 96 -2.99 -13.77 -3.46
N ALA A 97 -3.88 -13.82 -4.44
CA ALA A 97 -3.86 -14.83 -5.49
C ALA A 97 -2.61 -14.69 -6.38
N THR A 98 -2.21 -13.45 -6.69
CA THR A 98 -1.01 -13.17 -7.48
C THR A 98 0.25 -13.64 -6.72
N ILE A 99 0.34 -13.33 -5.45
CA ILE A 99 1.45 -13.76 -4.60
C ILE A 99 1.55 -15.29 -4.59
N ALA A 100 0.43 -15.97 -4.40
CA ALA A 100 0.40 -17.43 -4.38
C ALA A 100 0.77 -18.03 -5.74
N GLY A 101 0.24 -17.45 -6.82
CA GLY A 101 0.49 -17.94 -8.18
C GLY A 101 1.94 -17.82 -8.62
N TYR A 102 2.56 -16.68 -8.34
CA TYR A 102 3.98 -16.44 -8.67
C TYR A 102 4.93 -16.92 -7.57
N LYS A 103 4.41 -17.33 -6.42
CA LYS A 103 5.19 -17.73 -5.25
C LYS A 103 6.15 -16.62 -4.78
N PHE A 104 5.67 -15.39 -4.81
CA PHE A 104 6.45 -14.26 -4.30
C PHE A 104 6.68 -14.39 -2.79
N LYS A 105 7.91 -14.17 -2.35
CA LYS A 105 8.28 -14.23 -0.93
C LYS A 105 8.03 -12.87 -0.29
N VAL A 106 6.78 -12.62 0.09
CA VAL A 106 6.37 -11.42 0.79
C VAL A 106 5.65 -11.80 2.08
N ILE A 107 5.66 -10.90 3.05
CA ILE A 107 4.95 -11.03 4.31
C ILE A 107 3.74 -10.12 4.27
N LYS A 108 2.55 -10.68 4.46
CA LYS A 108 1.34 -9.89 4.63
C LYS A 108 1.28 -9.42 6.09
N VAL A 109 1.15 -8.13 6.28
CA VAL A 109 1.17 -7.53 7.62
C VAL A 109 -0.07 -7.95 8.41
N ALA A 110 0.13 -8.31 9.67
CA ALA A 110 -0.93 -8.76 10.56
C ALA A 110 -1.98 -7.66 10.79
N LYS A 111 -3.24 -8.06 10.88
CA LYS A 111 -4.37 -7.14 11.03
C LYS A 111 -4.25 -6.20 12.23
N ARG A 112 -3.55 -6.61 13.29
CA ARG A 112 -3.38 -5.78 14.50
C ARG A 112 -2.63 -4.47 14.23
N PHE A 113 -1.84 -4.41 13.13
CA PHE A 113 -1.11 -3.22 12.73
C PHE A 113 -1.87 -2.39 11.70
N LEU A 114 -3.04 -2.86 11.26
CA LEU A 114 -3.80 -2.20 10.21
C LEU A 114 -5.07 -1.54 10.78
N PRO A 115 -5.44 -0.37 10.30
CA PRO A 115 -4.69 0.43 9.33
C PRO A 115 -3.38 0.94 9.91
N LEU A 116 -2.34 0.94 9.09
CA LEU A 116 -1.03 1.45 9.49
C LEU A 116 -1.04 2.97 9.36
N THR A 117 -0.74 3.64 10.47
CA THR A 117 -0.70 5.11 10.56
C THR A 117 0.61 5.55 11.20
N THR A 118 0.81 6.85 11.33
CA THR A 118 1.98 7.37 12.05
C THR A 118 1.94 6.99 13.53
N ASP A 119 0.77 6.69 14.09
CA ASP A 119 0.63 6.37 15.51
C ASP A 119 1.18 4.99 15.88
N ASN A 120 1.02 4.00 14.98
CA ASN A 120 1.47 2.64 15.25
C ASN A 120 2.71 2.23 14.44
N LEU A 121 3.31 3.18 13.72
CA LEU A 121 4.42 2.90 12.82
C LEU A 121 5.66 2.38 13.55
N THR A 122 5.99 2.94 14.71
CA THR A 122 7.16 2.54 15.48
C THR A 122 7.04 1.08 15.94
N GLU A 123 5.89 0.72 16.49
CA GLU A 123 5.62 -0.66 16.92
C GLU A 123 5.67 -1.64 15.76
N PHE A 124 5.08 -1.24 14.62
CA PHE A 124 5.12 -2.02 13.39
C PHE A 124 6.56 -2.28 12.93
N LYS A 125 7.39 -1.24 12.87
CA LYS A 125 8.80 -1.36 12.47
C LYS A 125 9.57 -2.29 13.40
N GLN A 126 9.34 -2.18 14.69
CA GLN A 126 10.00 -3.04 15.68
C GLN A 126 9.60 -4.51 15.49
N PHE A 127 8.32 -4.76 15.31
CA PHE A 127 7.81 -6.13 15.14
C PHE A 127 8.40 -6.81 13.90
N TYR A 128 8.48 -6.10 12.78
CA TYR A 128 8.98 -6.65 11.52
C TYR A 128 10.47 -6.40 11.30
N ASN A 129 11.16 -5.89 12.30
CA ASN A 129 12.61 -5.62 12.25
C ASN A 129 12.99 -4.70 11.09
N LEU A 130 12.26 -3.63 10.94
CA LEU A 130 12.50 -2.60 9.93
C LEU A 130 13.19 -1.39 10.54
N GLU A 131 14.00 -0.72 9.73
CA GLU A 131 14.70 0.51 10.18
C GLU A 131 13.78 1.73 10.23
#